data_5cac6718f6ad5efdbbdd06f79c244acc
#
_entry.id   5cac6718f6ad5efdbbdd06f79c244acc
#
_cell.length_a   1.000
_cell.length_b   1.000
_cell.length_c   1.000
_cell.angle_alpha   90.00
_cell.angle_beta   90.00
_cell.angle_gamma   90.00
#
_symmetry.space_group_name_H-M   'P 1'
#
loop_
_entity.id
_entity.type
_entity.pdbx_description
1 polymer ?
#
loop_
_entity_poly.entity_id
_entity_poly.type
_entity_poly.pdbx_seq_one_letter_code
_entity_poly.pdbx_strand_id
1 'polypeptide(L)'
;YLGDTLSSNGKKIGILGNSDYYDMVTGQEIRNRDFALMVMDSRGGIEEGNVDFINKKDQSFPFGISTDYDKLKDETKKYYAKTDFLMVNLGDTFRLDEYKVNLNSTTYARMKYRVYNKVSDYLEYVFKMAGKNDTIYILGSFPSKLDYANNRRLAPLVRFDMSESGKGLLLSATTRRAGVFANLDLGVDILNRFGL
;
A
#
# COMPACT_ATOMS: atom_id res chain seq x y z
N TYR A 1 12.55 -1.90 14.92
CA TYR A 1 11.69 -1.53 13.78
C TYR A 1 12.04 -2.37 12.56
N LEU A 2 11.07 -2.65 11.67
CA LEU A 2 11.34 -3.42 10.44
C LEU A 2 12.42 -2.75 9.59
N GLY A 3 12.34 -1.43 9.41
CA GLY A 3 13.33 -0.65 8.67
C GLY A 3 14.74 -0.77 9.23
N ASP A 4 14.93 -0.63 10.56
CA ASP A 4 16.26 -0.79 11.18
C ASP A 4 16.82 -2.20 10.94
N THR A 5 16.00 -3.24 11.11
CA THR A 5 16.47 -4.63 10.96
C THR A 5 16.89 -4.90 9.52
N LEU A 6 16.10 -4.46 8.54
CA LEU A 6 16.45 -4.61 7.13
C LEU A 6 17.74 -3.85 6.79
N SER A 7 17.82 -2.55 7.13
CA SER A 7 18.97 -1.70 6.81
C SER A 7 20.26 -2.18 7.51
N SER A 8 20.19 -2.60 8.78
CA SER A 8 21.35 -3.14 9.50
C SER A 8 21.87 -4.46 8.90
N ASN A 9 21.04 -5.18 8.15
CA ASN A 9 21.42 -6.37 7.39
C ASN A 9 21.70 -6.08 5.90
N GLY A 10 21.98 -4.81 5.55
CA GLY A 10 22.38 -4.39 4.21
C GLY A 10 21.27 -4.41 3.17
N LYS A 11 19.99 -4.46 3.59
CA LYS A 11 18.84 -4.44 2.69
C LYS A 11 18.42 -3.01 2.41
N LYS A 12 18.27 -2.67 1.14
CA LYS A 12 17.81 -1.36 0.67
C LYS A 12 16.30 -1.31 0.66
N ILE A 13 15.75 -0.28 1.28
CA ILE A 13 14.32 -0.06 1.43
C ILE A 13 13.90 1.12 0.57
N GLY A 14 12.81 0.95 -0.17
CA GLY A 14 12.20 2.01 -0.96
C GLY A 14 10.72 2.19 -0.65
N ILE A 15 10.22 3.41 -0.94
CA ILE A 15 8.83 3.79 -0.73
C ILE A 15 8.30 4.63 -1.89
N LEU A 16 7.08 4.32 -2.35
CA LEU A 16 6.42 5.05 -3.43
C LEU A 16 4.98 5.41 -3.08
N GLY A 17 4.52 6.53 -3.63
CA GLY A 17 3.14 6.98 -3.51
C GLY A 17 2.84 7.70 -2.21
N ASN A 18 1.61 8.18 -2.10
CA ASN A 18 1.08 8.84 -0.92
C ASN A 18 -0.45 8.84 -0.93
N SER A 19 -1.05 9.17 0.20
CA SER A 19 -2.49 9.39 0.36
C SER A 19 -2.81 10.87 0.64
N ASP A 20 -1.94 11.79 0.22
CA ASP A 20 -2.10 13.22 0.41
C ASP A 20 -3.34 13.74 -0.32
N TYR A 21 -4.01 14.75 0.23
CA TYR A 21 -5.18 15.40 -0.37
C TYR A 21 -5.30 16.86 0.10
N TYR A 22 -6.22 17.60 -0.48
CA TYR A 22 -6.51 18.98 -0.05
C TYR A 22 -7.81 19.01 0.75
N ASP A 23 -7.76 19.63 1.92
CA ASP A 23 -8.97 19.92 2.68
C ASP A 23 -9.89 20.85 1.88
N MET A 24 -11.15 20.46 1.71
CA MET A 24 -12.10 21.15 0.85
C MET A 24 -12.58 22.49 1.41
N VAL A 25 -12.45 22.69 2.72
CA VAL A 25 -12.91 23.92 3.41
C VAL A 25 -11.79 24.94 3.49
N THR A 26 -10.61 24.47 3.90
CA THR A 26 -9.46 25.36 4.13
C THR A 26 -8.54 25.48 2.93
N GLY A 27 -8.62 24.56 1.96
CA GLY A 27 -7.70 24.46 0.83
C GLY A 27 -6.28 24.02 1.24
N GLN A 28 -6.06 23.66 2.49
CA GLN A 28 -4.76 23.22 2.99
C GLN A 28 -4.43 21.80 2.51
N GLU A 29 -3.16 21.57 2.21
CA GLU A 29 -2.63 20.25 1.93
C GLU A 29 -2.63 19.42 3.22
N ILE A 30 -3.30 18.29 3.20
CA ILE A 30 -3.25 17.26 4.24
C ILE A 30 -2.33 16.15 3.77
N ARG A 31 -1.18 16.04 4.43
CA ARG A 31 -0.21 14.97 4.17
C ARG A 31 -0.61 13.72 4.94
N ASN A 32 -0.89 12.65 4.21
CA ASN A 32 -1.14 11.34 4.77
C ASN A 32 -0.13 10.34 4.22
N ARG A 33 0.87 10.04 5.05
CA ARG A 33 2.02 9.18 4.74
C ARG A 33 2.28 8.17 5.87
N ASP A 34 1.24 7.83 6.63
CA ASP A 34 1.35 6.94 7.80
C ASP A 34 1.89 5.55 7.45
N PHE A 35 1.71 5.11 6.21
CA PHE A 35 2.29 3.86 5.71
C PHE A 35 3.83 3.85 5.77
N ALA A 36 4.50 5.00 5.73
CA ALA A 36 5.94 5.11 5.89
C ALA A 36 6.43 4.60 7.24
N LEU A 37 5.59 4.71 8.29
CA LEU A 37 5.89 4.21 9.64
C LEU A 37 6.19 2.71 9.67
N MET A 38 5.71 1.94 8.68
CA MET A 38 5.96 0.50 8.61
C MET A 38 7.40 0.17 8.22
N VAL A 39 8.08 1.05 7.49
CA VAL A 39 9.37 0.75 6.85
C VAL A 39 10.48 1.76 7.14
N MET A 40 10.18 2.89 7.81
CA MET A 40 11.20 3.85 8.21
C MET A 40 12.14 3.27 9.28
N ASP A 41 13.36 3.80 9.33
CA ASP A 41 14.31 3.53 10.41
C ASP A 41 13.93 4.28 11.71
N SER A 42 14.65 4.01 12.81
CA SER A 42 14.41 4.66 14.10
C SER A 42 14.67 6.18 14.10
N ARG A 43 15.31 6.71 13.05
CA ARG A 43 15.53 8.15 12.84
C ARG A 43 14.45 8.80 11.98
N GLY A 44 13.47 8.00 11.51
CA GLY A 44 12.40 8.45 10.65
C GLY A 44 12.79 8.58 9.17
N GLY A 45 13.90 7.95 8.76
CA GLY A 45 14.43 7.99 7.39
C GLY A 45 14.05 6.77 6.55
N ILE A 46 13.97 6.98 5.23
CA ILE A 46 13.89 5.93 4.21
C ILE A 46 14.81 6.39 3.06
N GLU A 47 15.72 5.51 2.65
CA GLU A 47 16.82 5.90 1.74
C GLU A 47 16.38 6.15 0.32
N GLU A 48 15.41 5.38 -0.20
CA GLU A 48 15.02 5.39 -1.60
C GLU A 48 13.51 5.63 -1.74
N GLY A 49 13.09 6.33 -2.79
CA GLY A 49 11.67 6.44 -3.09
C GLY A 49 11.22 7.74 -3.74
N ASN A 50 9.91 7.83 -3.94
CA ASN A 50 9.23 9.02 -4.43
C ASN A 50 7.83 9.07 -3.84
N VAL A 51 7.62 9.98 -2.88
CA VAL A 51 6.33 10.18 -2.22
C VAL A 51 5.68 11.51 -2.58
N ASP A 52 6.40 12.45 -3.21
CA ASP A 52 5.89 13.80 -3.48
C ASP A 52 5.30 13.95 -4.89
N PHE A 53 5.85 13.24 -5.87
CA PHE A 53 5.59 13.49 -7.29
C PHE A 53 4.83 12.35 -8.00
N ILE A 54 4.01 11.59 -7.27
CA ILE A 54 3.23 10.46 -7.80
C ILE A 54 1.79 10.82 -8.13
N ASN A 55 1.33 11.99 -7.72
CA ASN A 55 -0.03 12.43 -7.96
C ASN A 55 -0.14 13.39 -9.14
N LYS A 56 -1.33 13.46 -9.72
CA LYS A 56 -1.72 14.44 -10.74
C LYS A 56 -3.04 15.11 -10.40
N LYS A 57 -3.26 16.32 -10.94
CA LYS A 57 -4.55 17.00 -10.86
C LYS A 57 -5.60 16.22 -11.65
N ASP A 58 -6.75 15.94 -11.02
CA ASP A 58 -7.89 15.26 -11.63
C ASP A 58 -9.19 15.80 -11.02
N GLN A 59 -9.77 16.82 -11.65
CA GLN A 59 -11.02 17.46 -11.18
C GLN A 59 -12.21 16.49 -11.14
N SER A 60 -12.15 15.36 -11.84
CA SER A 60 -13.19 14.34 -11.83
C SER A 60 -13.04 13.32 -10.69
N PHE A 61 -12.03 13.50 -9.83
CA PHE A 61 -11.71 12.59 -8.74
C PHE A 61 -11.81 13.30 -7.37
N PRO A 62 -12.04 12.57 -6.27
CA PRO A 62 -12.06 13.12 -4.92
C PRO A 62 -10.88 14.06 -4.65
N PHE A 63 -11.18 15.20 -4.03
CA PHE A 63 -10.21 16.26 -3.70
C PHE A 63 -9.47 16.87 -4.91
N GLY A 64 -9.92 16.61 -6.15
CA GLY A 64 -9.27 17.14 -7.36
C GLY A 64 -7.89 16.55 -7.67
N ILE A 65 -7.53 15.42 -7.05
CA ILE A 65 -6.21 14.78 -7.16
C ILE A 65 -6.34 13.26 -7.25
N SER A 66 -5.60 12.63 -8.14
CA SER A 66 -5.50 11.17 -8.24
C SER A 66 -4.05 10.73 -8.38
N THR A 67 -3.79 9.45 -8.10
CA THR A 67 -2.50 8.84 -8.39
C THR A 67 -2.26 8.83 -9.91
N ASP A 68 -1.07 9.25 -10.34
CA ASP A 68 -0.58 9.09 -11.70
C ASP A 68 0.00 7.69 -11.85
N TYR A 69 -0.84 6.74 -12.29
CA TYR A 69 -0.44 5.33 -12.38
C TYR A 69 0.63 5.06 -13.45
N ASP A 70 0.72 5.88 -14.49
CA ASP A 70 1.78 5.74 -15.49
C ASP A 70 3.12 6.11 -14.87
N LYS A 71 3.18 7.25 -14.19
CA LYS A 71 4.35 7.67 -13.43
C LYS A 71 4.68 6.69 -12.31
N LEU A 72 3.68 6.17 -11.60
CA LEU A 72 3.88 5.16 -10.56
C LEU A 72 4.52 3.89 -11.12
N LYS A 73 4.11 3.42 -12.31
CA LYS A 73 4.74 2.27 -12.98
C LYS A 73 6.20 2.53 -13.32
N ASP A 74 6.52 3.72 -13.85
CA ASP A 74 7.90 4.10 -14.18
C ASP A 74 8.78 4.17 -12.93
N GLU A 75 8.31 4.81 -11.88
CA GLU A 75 9.04 4.87 -10.60
C GLU A 75 9.16 3.47 -9.95
N THR A 76 8.11 2.63 -10.03
CA THR A 76 8.19 1.25 -9.55
C THR A 76 9.29 0.47 -10.25
N LYS A 77 9.37 0.55 -11.58
CA LYS A 77 10.44 -0.10 -12.35
C LYS A 77 11.83 0.39 -11.94
N LYS A 78 11.97 1.70 -11.76
CA LYS A 78 13.23 2.34 -11.36
C LYS A 78 13.69 1.88 -9.97
N TYR A 79 12.79 1.86 -8.99
CA TYR A 79 13.13 1.52 -7.60
C TYR A 79 13.15 0.00 -7.36
N TYR A 80 12.38 -0.79 -8.09
CA TYR A 80 12.49 -2.25 -8.07
C TYR A 80 13.93 -2.73 -8.36
N ALA A 81 14.61 -2.08 -9.30
CA ALA A 81 16.00 -2.41 -9.63
C ALA A 81 17.03 -1.96 -8.57
N LYS A 82 16.63 -1.13 -7.59
CA LYS A 82 17.53 -0.50 -6.63
C LYS A 82 17.32 -0.96 -5.19
N THR A 83 16.18 -1.57 -4.90
CA THR A 83 15.76 -1.90 -3.53
C THR A 83 15.54 -3.40 -3.38
N ASP A 84 15.77 -3.90 -2.19
CA ASP A 84 15.42 -5.27 -1.79
C ASP A 84 13.97 -5.35 -1.27
N PHE A 85 13.49 -4.26 -0.66
CA PHE A 85 12.11 -4.14 -0.18
C PHE A 85 11.51 -2.83 -0.68
N LEU A 86 10.46 -2.91 -1.50
CA LEU A 86 9.76 -1.75 -2.04
C LEU A 86 8.31 -1.71 -1.56
N MET A 87 7.95 -0.67 -0.83
CA MET A 87 6.59 -0.41 -0.37
C MET A 87 5.90 0.61 -1.27
N VAL A 88 4.66 0.31 -1.69
CA VAL A 88 3.89 1.19 -2.57
C VAL A 88 2.54 1.50 -1.95
N ASN A 89 2.24 2.79 -1.79
CA ASN A 89 0.93 3.26 -1.33
C ASN A 89 0.04 3.62 -2.52
N LEU A 90 -1.12 2.95 -2.62
CA LEU A 90 -2.15 3.22 -3.62
C LEU A 90 -3.21 4.18 -3.02
N GLY A 91 -2.87 5.45 -2.88
CA GLY A 91 -3.60 6.45 -2.11
C GLY A 91 -5.04 6.75 -2.58
N ASP A 92 -5.41 6.40 -3.82
CA ASP A 92 -6.75 6.65 -4.35
C ASP A 92 -7.85 5.90 -3.60
N THR A 93 -7.55 4.74 -3.02
CA THR A 93 -8.51 3.98 -2.20
C THR A 93 -8.84 4.76 -0.92
N PHE A 94 -7.84 5.33 -0.27
CA PHE A 94 -7.99 6.19 0.90
C PHE A 94 -8.75 7.48 0.56
N ARG A 95 -8.33 8.21 -0.49
CA ARG A 95 -8.99 9.46 -0.92
C ARG A 95 -10.48 9.24 -1.20
N LEU A 96 -10.83 8.13 -1.84
CA LEU A 96 -12.21 7.81 -2.13
C LEU A 96 -13.02 7.50 -0.85
N ASP A 97 -12.44 6.80 0.12
CA ASP A 97 -13.12 6.50 1.39
C ASP A 97 -13.30 7.77 2.24
N GLU A 98 -12.30 8.65 2.28
CA GLU A 98 -12.38 9.97 2.93
C GLU A 98 -13.49 10.86 2.30
N TYR A 99 -13.58 10.88 0.98
CA TYR A 99 -14.53 11.72 0.25
C TYR A 99 -15.95 11.17 0.18
N LYS A 100 -16.16 9.93 0.63
CA LYS A 100 -17.42 9.19 0.50
C LYS A 100 -18.64 9.94 1.01
N VAL A 101 -18.50 10.68 2.10
CA VAL A 101 -19.60 11.47 2.70
C VAL A 101 -20.17 12.54 1.75
N ASN A 102 -19.41 12.95 0.74
CA ASN A 102 -19.78 13.94 -0.26
C ASN A 102 -20.37 13.30 -1.53
N LEU A 103 -20.54 11.98 -1.56
CA LEU A 103 -20.98 11.23 -2.73
C LEU A 103 -22.30 10.49 -2.47
N ASN A 104 -23.18 10.49 -3.46
CA ASN A 104 -24.30 9.54 -3.45
C ASN A 104 -23.78 8.11 -3.75
N SER A 105 -24.59 7.11 -3.44
CA SER A 105 -24.24 5.69 -3.58
C SER A 105 -23.83 5.30 -5.00
N THR A 106 -24.53 5.82 -6.02
CA THR A 106 -24.24 5.51 -7.44
C THR A 106 -22.90 6.08 -7.87
N THR A 107 -22.62 7.34 -7.54
CA THR A 107 -21.36 8.00 -7.85
C THR A 107 -20.20 7.33 -7.12
N TYR A 108 -20.39 7.01 -5.84
CA TYR A 108 -19.39 6.26 -5.06
C TYR A 108 -19.07 4.91 -5.70
N ALA A 109 -20.09 4.12 -6.06
CA ALA A 109 -19.89 2.81 -6.70
C ALA A 109 -19.12 2.92 -8.03
N ARG A 110 -19.46 3.91 -8.87
CA ARG A 110 -18.76 4.18 -10.13
C ARG A 110 -17.29 4.57 -9.90
N MET A 111 -17.02 5.45 -8.93
CA MET A 111 -15.66 5.86 -8.59
C MET A 111 -14.86 4.70 -8.00
N LYS A 112 -15.47 3.90 -7.13
CA LYS A 112 -14.86 2.69 -6.58
C LYS A 112 -14.43 1.73 -7.69
N TYR A 113 -15.30 1.46 -8.67
CA TYR A 113 -14.96 0.64 -9.83
C TYR A 113 -13.77 1.22 -10.61
N ARG A 114 -13.76 2.55 -10.87
CA ARG A 114 -12.65 3.22 -11.53
C ARG A 114 -11.33 3.04 -10.78
N VAL A 115 -11.33 3.23 -9.46
CA VAL A 115 -10.13 3.07 -8.61
C VAL A 115 -9.63 1.63 -8.67
N TYR A 116 -10.51 0.65 -8.46
CA TYR A 116 -10.09 -0.75 -8.45
C TYR A 116 -9.60 -1.24 -9.81
N ASN A 117 -10.13 -0.74 -10.93
CA ASN A 117 -9.58 -1.05 -12.25
C ASN A 117 -8.15 -0.52 -12.38
N LYS A 118 -7.89 0.73 -11.95
CA LYS A 118 -6.53 1.30 -11.96
C LYS A 118 -5.56 0.52 -11.07
N VAL A 119 -6.03 0.12 -9.89
CA VAL A 119 -5.25 -0.74 -8.97
C VAL A 119 -4.96 -2.10 -9.63
N SER A 120 -5.96 -2.72 -10.26
CA SER A 120 -5.81 -4.00 -10.97
C SER A 120 -4.79 -3.91 -12.10
N ASP A 121 -4.88 -2.87 -12.96
CA ASP A 121 -3.93 -2.62 -14.04
C ASP A 121 -2.50 -2.42 -13.53
N TYR A 122 -2.37 -1.74 -12.38
CA TYR A 122 -1.07 -1.55 -11.73
C TYR A 122 -0.52 -2.87 -11.16
N LEU A 123 -1.36 -3.64 -10.47
CA LEU A 123 -0.96 -4.94 -9.93
C LEU A 123 -0.56 -5.92 -11.05
N GLU A 124 -1.31 -5.95 -12.17
CA GLU A 124 -0.93 -6.75 -13.33
C GLU A 124 0.47 -6.37 -13.85
N TYR A 125 0.77 -5.07 -13.90
CA TYR A 125 2.11 -4.59 -14.26
C TYR A 125 3.19 -5.09 -13.27
N VAL A 126 2.92 -4.99 -11.96
CA VAL A 126 3.86 -5.47 -10.92
C VAL A 126 4.08 -6.97 -11.03
N PHE A 127 3.01 -7.77 -11.20
CA PHE A 127 3.14 -9.23 -11.37
C PHE A 127 3.94 -9.63 -12.61
N LYS A 128 3.81 -8.88 -13.71
CA LYS A 128 4.60 -9.13 -14.93
C LYS A 128 6.09 -8.76 -14.77
N MET A 129 6.38 -7.82 -13.90
CA MET A 129 7.74 -7.37 -13.62
C MET A 129 8.45 -8.24 -12.58
N ALA A 130 7.72 -8.79 -11.64
CA ALA A 130 8.25 -9.54 -10.51
C ALA A 130 9.06 -10.76 -10.96
N GLY A 131 10.22 -10.93 -10.33
CA GLY A 131 11.12 -12.06 -10.54
C GLY A 131 10.64 -13.31 -9.83
N LYS A 132 11.18 -14.47 -10.22
CA LYS A 132 10.78 -15.78 -9.67
C LYS A 132 10.98 -15.89 -8.15
N ASN A 133 11.91 -15.15 -7.57
CA ASN A 133 12.22 -15.22 -6.13
C ASN A 133 11.53 -14.11 -5.32
N ASP A 134 10.65 -13.33 -5.94
CA ASP A 134 9.97 -12.24 -5.25
C ASP A 134 8.79 -12.74 -4.44
N THR A 135 8.48 -12.00 -3.38
CA THR A 135 7.23 -12.13 -2.63
C THR A 135 6.46 -10.82 -2.70
N ILE A 136 5.21 -10.89 -3.10
CA ILE A 136 4.32 -9.72 -3.20
C ILE A 136 3.29 -9.80 -2.09
N TYR A 137 3.20 -8.73 -1.28
CA TYR A 137 2.14 -8.53 -0.31
C TYR A 137 1.16 -7.50 -0.80
N ILE A 138 -0.13 -7.81 -0.76
CA ILE A 138 -1.22 -6.87 -1.01
C ILE A 138 -2.03 -6.78 0.27
N LEU A 139 -2.07 -5.59 0.87
CA LEU A 139 -2.75 -5.41 2.14
C LEU A 139 -3.60 -4.12 2.17
N GLY A 140 -4.72 -4.17 2.86
CA GLY A 140 -5.40 -3.01 3.35
C GLY A 140 -4.86 -2.66 4.73
N SER A 141 -4.31 -1.45 4.90
CA SER A 141 -3.77 -1.03 6.20
C SER A 141 -4.87 -0.84 7.25
N PHE A 142 -6.07 -0.42 6.79
CA PHE A 142 -7.24 -0.21 7.65
C PHE A 142 -8.51 -0.71 6.96
N PRO A 143 -9.54 -1.14 7.71
CA PRO A 143 -10.88 -1.33 7.16
C PRO A 143 -11.46 0.01 6.72
N SER A 144 -12.44 0.01 5.80
CA SER A 144 -13.14 1.23 5.41
C SER A 144 -13.79 1.92 6.62
N LYS A 145 -14.01 3.23 6.55
CA LYS A 145 -14.70 3.97 7.62
C LYS A 145 -16.07 3.36 7.96
N LEU A 146 -16.79 2.87 6.94
CA LEU A 146 -18.08 2.22 7.15
C LEU A 146 -17.93 0.88 7.90
N ASP A 147 -16.93 0.07 7.54
CA ASP A 147 -16.68 -1.20 8.21
C ASP A 147 -16.24 -0.95 9.65
N TYR A 148 -15.36 0.03 9.85
CA TYR A 148 -14.92 0.42 11.19
C TYR A 148 -16.10 0.86 12.09
N ALA A 149 -17.01 1.70 11.56
CA ALA A 149 -18.22 2.14 12.27
C ALA A 149 -19.16 0.96 12.61
N ASN A 150 -19.15 -0.11 11.78
CA ASN A 150 -19.93 -1.33 12.02
C ASN A 150 -19.16 -2.41 12.80
N ASN A 151 -18.10 -2.04 13.53
CA ASN A 151 -17.23 -2.94 14.29
C ASN A 151 -16.55 -4.04 13.46
N ARG A 152 -16.44 -3.88 12.16
CA ARG A 152 -15.68 -4.77 11.26
C ARG A 152 -14.23 -4.29 11.22
N ARG A 153 -13.34 -4.99 11.92
CA ARG A 153 -11.96 -4.57 12.16
C ARG A 153 -10.92 -5.26 11.28
N LEU A 154 -11.35 -6.19 10.42
CA LEU A 154 -10.46 -6.94 9.55
C LEU A 154 -10.24 -6.19 8.24
N ALA A 155 -8.97 -6.16 7.79
CA ALA A 155 -8.56 -5.70 6.48
C ALA A 155 -7.97 -6.86 5.67
N PRO A 156 -8.04 -6.85 4.32
CA PRO A 156 -7.52 -7.92 3.51
C PRO A 156 -5.99 -7.96 3.53
N LEU A 157 -5.43 -9.17 3.57
CA LEU A 157 -4.02 -9.44 3.35
C LEU A 157 -3.88 -10.64 2.42
N VAL A 158 -3.13 -10.47 1.35
CA VAL A 158 -2.78 -11.54 0.42
C VAL A 158 -1.27 -11.54 0.20
N ARG A 159 -0.67 -12.72 0.21
CA ARG A 159 0.75 -12.93 -0.09
C ARG A 159 0.88 -13.83 -1.32
N PHE A 160 1.72 -13.43 -2.25
CA PHE A 160 2.09 -14.20 -3.43
C PHE A 160 3.59 -14.47 -3.38
N ASP A 161 3.97 -15.73 -3.28
CA ASP A 161 5.35 -16.18 -3.43
C ASP A 161 5.55 -16.64 -4.88
N MET A 162 6.32 -15.89 -5.66
CA MET A 162 6.46 -16.13 -7.09
C MET A 162 7.20 -17.44 -7.42
N SER A 163 7.93 -18.00 -6.47
CA SER A 163 8.61 -19.31 -6.59
C SER A 163 7.71 -20.50 -6.25
N GLU A 164 6.57 -20.27 -5.59
CA GLU A 164 5.72 -21.33 -5.06
C GLU A 164 4.37 -21.36 -5.79
N SER A 165 3.85 -22.56 -6.03
CA SER A 165 2.50 -22.76 -6.58
C SER A 165 1.44 -23.05 -5.51
N GLY A 166 1.81 -22.96 -4.23
CA GLY A 166 0.95 -23.26 -3.09
C GLY A 166 -0.23 -22.30 -2.93
N LYS A 167 -1.38 -22.84 -2.51
CA LYS A 167 -2.56 -22.05 -2.13
C LYS A 167 -2.91 -22.42 -0.69
N GLY A 168 -3.21 -21.43 0.14
CA GLY A 168 -3.59 -21.67 1.53
C GLY A 168 -3.97 -20.39 2.26
N LEU A 169 -4.39 -20.57 3.50
CA LEU A 169 -4.64 -19.47 4.41
C LEU A 169 -3.35 -19.12 5.16
N LEU A 170 -3.07 -17.84 5.29
CA LEU A 170 -1.98 -17.38 6.14
C LEU A 170 -2.25 -17.78 7.59
N LEU A 171 -1.20 -18.19 8.26
CA LEU A 171 -1.22 -18.52 9.69
C LEU A 171 -0.45 -17.45 10.46
N SER A 172 -0.95 -17.09 11.61
CA SER A 172 -0.34 -16.13 12.53
C SER A 172 -0.08 -16.81 13.86
N ALA A 173 1.14 -16.72 14.35
CA ALA A 173 1.51 -17.25 15.67
C ALA A 173 0.71 -16.58 16.80
N THR A 174 0.40 -15.30 16.63
CA THR A 174 -0.36 -14.48 17.58
C THR A 174 -1.82 -14.89 17.63
N THR A 175 -2.50 -14.99 16.48
CA THR A 175 -3.94 -15.27 16.44
C THR A 175 -4.26 -16.75 16.59
N ARG A 176 -3.37 -17.64 16.15
CA ARG A 176 -3.55 -19.11 16.06
C ARG A 176 -4.82 -19.53 15.30
N ARG A 177 -5.30 -18.65 14.39
CA ARG A 177 -6.49 -18.89 13.57
C ARG A 177 -6.12 -18.79 12.10
N ALA A 178 -6.39 -19.85 11.33
CA ALA A 178 -6.16 -19.83 9.89
C ALA A 178 -6.96 -18.71 9.21
N GLY A 179 -6.30 -17.94 8.36
CA GLY A 179 -6.89 -16.80 7.64
C GLY A 179 -7.07 -15.51 8.46
N VAL A 180 -6.64 -15.51 9.73
CA VAL A 180 -6.62 -14.28 10.57
C VAL A 180 -5.18 -13.99 10.96
N PHE A 181 -4.63 -12.93 10.40
CA PHE A 181 -3.23 -12.56 10.55
C PHE A 181 -3.10 -11.30 11.40
N ALA A 182 -2.21 -11.29 12.39
CA ALA A 182 -1.97 -10.11 13.22
C ALA A 182 -0.97 -9.17 12.56
N ASN A 183 -1.18 -7.86 12.66
CA ASN A 183 -0.25 -6.86 12.12
C ASN A 183 1.18 -7.03 12.66
N LEU A 184 1.31 -7.45 13.92
CA LEU A 184 2.61 -7.70 14.55
C LEU A 184 3.41 -8.81 13.85
N ASP A 185 2.73 -9.81 13.29
CA ASP A 185 3.37 -10.94 12.62
C ASP A 185 3.81 -10.61 11.20
N LEU A 186 3.30 -9.50 10.59
CA LEU A 186 3.66 -9.12 9.23
C LEU A 186 5.14 -8.75 9.12
N GLY A 187 5.66 -7.98 10.06
CA GLY A 187 7.08 -7.63 10.09
C GLY A 187 7.97 -8.87 10.23
N VAL A 188 7.57 -9.82 11.06
CA VAL A 188 8.28 -11.11 11.24
C VAL A 188 8.23 -11.95 9.95
N ASP A 189 7.07 -12.03 9.31
CA ASP A 189 6.93 -12.78 8.05
C ASP A 189 7.80 -12.17 6.93
N ILE A 190 7.85 -10.83 6.84
CA ILE A 190 8.74 -10.14 5.91
C ILE A 190 10.21 -10.44 6.21
N LEU A 191 10.65 -10.32 7.47
CA LEU A 191 12.04 -10.61 7.85
C LEU A 191 12.43 -12.06 7.52
N ASN A 192 11.56 -13.01 7.80
CA ASN A 192 11.78 -14.42 7.45
C ASN A 192 12.01 -14.65 5.95
N ARG A 193 11.42 -13.81 5.06
CA ARG A 193 11.67 -13.88 3.61
C ARG A 193 13.09 -13.44 3.24
N PHE A 194 13.72 -12.65 4.08
CA PHE A 194 15.12 -12.26 3.95
C PHE A 194 16.09 -13.20 4.71
N GLY A 195 15.59 -14.21 5.41
CA GLY A 195 16.39 -15.10 6.25
C GLY A 195 16.88 -14.43 7.54
N LEU A 196 16.14 -13.46 8.06
CA LEU A 196 16.44 -12.62 9.23
C LEU A 196 15.55 -12.99 10.41
#